data_471deb0f558fadfca8d69f16d0e532d4
#
_entry.id   471deb0f558fadfca8d69f16d0e532d4
#
_cell.length_a   1.000
_cell.length_b   1.000
_cell.length_c   1.000
_cell.angle_alpha   90.00
_cell.angle_beta   90.00
_cell.angle_gamma   90.00
#
_symmetry.space_group_name_H-M   'P 1'
#
loop_
_entity.id
_entity.type
_entity.pdbx_description
1 polymer ?
#
loop_
_entity_poly.entity_id
_entity_poly.type
_entity_poly.pdbx_seq_one_letter_code
_entity_poly.pdbx_strand_id
1 'polypeptide(L)'
;GAVVCNYMRVTGVEQHAGGGRVAVVDARSGDACSVDAACVVNAAGPWVESLLPTDHAGGDRSAPRLHLSKGVHLVVERGRLPVRNMVMMTAEDGRPVFAIARGGVTYVGTTDTSHEGGPEHWPAVTADDIAYLLRALDRHFPDAGVNERDVVASWAGLRPLINQPGKAA
;
A
#
# COMPACT_ATOMS: atom_id res chain seq x y z
N GLY A 1 1.57 -26.98 10.74
CA GLY A 1 0.83 -26.06 9.88
C GLY A 1 0.76 -24.68 10.51
N ALA A 2 0.49 -23.64 9.72
CA ALA A 2 0.28 -22.28 10.22
C ALA A 2 -1.15 -22.11 10.76
N VAL A 3 -1.28 -21.28 11.80
CA VAL A 3 -2.59 -20.80 12.30
C VAL A 3 -2.78 -19.37 11.79
N VAL A 4 -3.89 -19.10 11.12
CA VAL A 4 -4.25 -17.77 10.62
C VAL A 4 -5.49 -17.30 11.36
N CYS A 5 -5.38 -16.16 12.04
CA CYS A 5 -6.48 -15.55 12.79
C CYS A 5 -6.75 -14.14 12.23
N ASN A 6 -7.99 -13.92 11.78
CA ASN A 6 -8.50 -12.58 11.45
C ASN A 6 -9.23 -11.99 12.65
N TYR A 7 -9.53 -10.70 12.61
CA TYR A 7 -10.15 -9.92 13.70
C TYR A 7 -9.34 -9.85 15.01
N MET A 8 -8.09 -10.32 14.99
CA MET A 8 -7.17 -10.24 16.12
C MET A 8 -6.31 -8.99 15.99
N ARG A 9 -6.65 -7.96 16.73
CA ARG A 9 -5.90 -6.70 16.74
C ARG A 9 -4.73 -6.79 17.71
N VAL A 10 -3.51 -6.61 17.21
CA VAL A 10 -2.32 -6.48 18.06
C VAL A 10 -2.35 -5.11 18.74
N THR A 11 -2.21 -5.09 20.05
CA THR A 11 -2.23 -3.89 20.88
C THR A 11 -0.86 -3.54 21.49
N GLY A 12 0.07 -4.50 21.47
CA GLY A 12 1.43 -4.28 21.95
C GLY A 12 2.35 -5.44 21.63
N VAL A 13 3.64 -5.15 21.61
CA VAL A 13 4.71 -6.14 21.45
C VAL A 13 5.78 -5.85 22.49
N GLU A 14 6.07 -6.82 23.34
CA GLU A 14 7.15 -6.77 24.32
C GLU A 14 8.26 -7.73 23.90
N GLN A 15 9.52 -7.28 23.95
CA GLN A 15 10.66 -8.11 23.67
C GLN A 15 11.36 -8.55 24.96
N HIS A 16 11.81 -9.80 24.98
CA HIS A 16 12.58 -10.36 26.08
C HIS A 16 13.70 -11.30 25.55
N ALA A 17 14.61 -11.75 26.40
CA ALA A 17 15.78 -12.51 26.02
C ALA A 17 15.46 -13.85 25.28
N GLY A 18 14.26 -14.40 25.44
CA GLY A 18 13.84 -15.66 24.82
C GLY A 18 12.87 -15.49 23.63
N GLY A 19 12.59 -14.26 23.20
CA GLY A 19 11.60 -14.02 22.14
C GLY A 19 10.77 -12.76 22.35
N GLY A 20 9.49 -12.83 22.06
CA GLY A 20 8.57 -11.71 22.25
C GLY A 20 7.18 -12.18 22.68
N ARG A 21 6.50 -11.31 23.40
CA ARG A 21 5.08 -11.43 23.77
C ARG A 21 4.26 -10.45 22.99
N VAL A 22 3.23 -10.94 22.34
CA VAL A 22 2.31 -10.13 21.53
C VAL A 22 0.97 -10.06 22.27
N ALA A 23 0.56 -8.86 22.66
CA ALA A 23 -0.78 -8.64 23.23
C ALA A 23 -1.79 -8.45 22.09
N VAL A 24 -2.92 -9.16 22.17
CA VAL A 24 -3.96 -9.17 21.14
C VAL A 24 -5.34 -9.03 21.77
N VAL A 25 -6.22 -8.37 21.02
CA VAL A 25 -7.64 -8.24 21.37
C VAL A 25 -8.49 -8.73 20.21
N ASP A 26 -9.43 -9.61 20.45
CA ASP A 26 -10.46 -9.97 19.49
C ASP A 26 -11.36 -8.74 19.26
N ALA A 27 -11.34 -8.23 18.04
CA ALA A 27 -12.10 -7.01 17.68
C ALA A 27 -13.63 -7.25 17.66
N ARG A 28 -14.11 -8.48 17.77
CA ARG A 28 -15.53 -8.84 17.76
C ARG A 28 -16.07 -9.02 19.18
N SER A 29 -15.35 -9.74 20.05
CA SER A 29 -15.78 -10.00 21.43
C SER A 29 -15.21 -9.02 22.45
N GLY A 30 -14.06 -8.40 22.14
CA GLY A 30 -13.32 -7.59 23.09
C GLY A 30 -12.39 -8.38 24.01
N ASP A 31 -12.36 -9.71 23.87
CA ASP A 31 -11.52 -10.57 24.71
C ASP A 31 -10.04 -10.33 24.40
N ALA A 32 -9.24 -10.24 25.45
CA ALA A 32 -7.80 -10.05 25.35
C ALA A 32 -7.04 -11.34 25.64
N CYS A 33 -5.99 -11.58 24.88
CA CYS A 33 -5.04 -12.67 25.14
C CYS A 33 -3.61 -12.23 24.78
N SER A 34 -2.64 -13.09 25.10
CA SER A 34 -1.26 -12.88 24.67
C SER A 34 -0.69 -14.15 24.05
N VAL A 35 0.26 -13.97 23.14
CA VAL A 35 0.98 -15.04 22.45
C VAL A 35 2.47 -14.84 22.69
N ASP A 36 3.13 -15.85 23.26
CA ASP A 36 4.59 -15.89 23.36
C ASP A 36 5.17 -16.59 22.14
N ALA A 37 6.19 -15.99 21.55
CA ALA A 37 6.86 -16.51 20.36
C ALA A 37 8.38 -16.32 20.43
N ALA A 38 9.13 -17.26 19.88
CA ALA A 38 10.59 -17.14 19.77
C ALA A 38 11.03 -16.00 18.84
N CYS A 39 10.17 -15.63 17.88
CA CYS A 39 10.39 -14.51 16.97
C CYS A 39 9.05 -13.86 16.62
N VAL A 40 9.01 -12.54 16.60
CA VAL A 40 7.86 -11.75 16.16
C VAL A 40 8.25 -10.97 14.91
N VAL A 41 7.48 -11.14 13.84
CA VAL A 41 7.65 -10.40 12.59
C VAL A 41 6.57 -9.33 12.49
N ASN A 42 6.98 -8.05 12.57
CA ASN A 42 6.06 -6.94 12.36
C ASN A 42 5.92 -6.66 10.85
N ALA A 43 4.83 -7.11 10.28
CA ALA A 43 4.46 -6.90 8.87
C ALA A 43 3.17 -6.06 8.74
N ALA A 44 2.96 -5.12 9.68
CA ALA A 44 1.74 -4.31 9.78
C ALA A 44 1.63 -3.19 8.72
N GLY A 45 2.46 -3.19 7.68
CA GLY A 45 2.39 -2.21 6.59
C GLY A 45 2.46 -0.77 7.11
N PRO A 46 1.50 0.11 6.74
CA PRO A 46 1.49 1.51 7.18
C PRO A 46 1.43 1.71 8.70
N TRP A 47 0.98 0.70 9.44
CA TRP A 47 0.87 0.73 10.92
C TRP A 47 2.09 0.15 11.64
N VAL A 48 3.15 -0.20 10.93
CA VAL A 48 4.34 -0.84 11.53
C VAL A 48 4.92 -0.04 12.71
N GLU A 49 4.89 1.28 12.63
CA GLU A 49 5.43 2.16 13.68
C GLU A 49 4.61 2.14 14.98
N SER A 50 3.30 1.91 14.90
CA SER A 50 2.43 1.83 16.06
C SER A 50 2.71 0.61 16.95
N LEU A 51 3.39 -0.39 16.40
CA LEU A 51 3.73 -1.64 17.07
C LEU A 51 5.21 -1.74 17.45
N LEU A 52 5.99 -0.67 17.25
CA LEU A 52 7.39 -0.68 17.70
C LEU A 52 7.44 -0.55 19.22
N PRO A 53 8.31 -1.35 19.89
CA PRO A 53 8.52 -1.22 21.32
C PRO A 53 8.93 0.20 21.70
N THR A 54 8.36 0.73 22.78
CA THR A 54 8.66 2.07 23.27
C THR A 54 10.10 2.21 23.75
N ASP A 55 10.76 1.11 24.10
CA ASP A 55 12.10 1.07 24.71
C ASP A 55 13.26 1.09 23.68
N HIS A 56 12.97 0.99 22.38
CA HIS A 56 13.95 1.28 21.33
C HIS A 56 14.16 2.79 21.13
N ALA A 57 13.82 3.55 22.14
CA ALA A 57 13.83 5.01 22.21
C ALA A 57 15.22 5.65 22.39
N GLY A 58 16.29 5.00 21.95
CA GLY A 58 17.60 5.66 21.76
C GLY A 58 17.67 6.51 20.49
N GLY A 59 16.64 6.51 19.65
CA GLY A 59 16.51 7.34 18.45
C GLY A 59 15.54 8.49 18.69
N ASP A 60 15.83 9.62 18.08
CA ASP A 60 14.95 10.78 18.08
C ASP A 60 13.54 10.39 17.59
N ARG A 61 12.57 10.33 18.50
CA ARG A 61 11.16 10.02 18.23
C ARG A 61 10.44 11.16 17.48
N SER A 62 11.09 12.30 17.28
CA SER A 62 10.51 13.47 16.63
C SER A 62 10.50 13.36 15.10
N ALA A 63 11.31 12.49 14.50
CA ALA A 63 11.35 12.33 13.06
C ALA A 63 10.43 11.18 12.63
N PRO A 64 9.54 11.40 11.66
CA PRO A 64 8.76 10.32 11.07
C PRO A 64 9.68 9.31 10.40
N ARG A 65 9.57 8.04 10.77
CA ARG A 65 10.39 6.94 10.22
C ARG A 65 9.84 6.45 8.88
N LEU A 66 8.53 6.61 8.70
CA LEU A 66 7.84 6.28 7.46
C LEU A 66 7.37 7.53 6.74
N HIS A 67 7.50 7.48 5.42
CA HIS A 67 6.79 8.31 4.49
C HIS A 67 5.71 7.46 3.83
N LEU A 68 4.45 7.89 3.92
CA LEU A 68 3.35 7.18 3.29
C LEU A 68 3.14 7.72 1.88
N SER A 69 3.15 6.81 0.90
CA SER A 69 2.87 7.14 -0.49
C SER A 69 1.59 6.44 -0.96
N LYS A 70 0.69 7.23 -1.53
CA LYS A 70 -0.53 6.73 -2.17
C LYS A 70 -0.21 6.18 -3.55
N GLY A 71 -0.66 4.95 -3.81
CA GLY A 71 -0.65 4.33 -5.13
C GLY A 71 -2.05 3.99 -5.60
N VAL A 72 -2.41 4.42 -6.81
CA VAL A 72 -3.73 4.19 -7.42
C VAL A 72 -3.60 3.24 -8.60
N HIS A 73 -4.59 2.36 -8.75
CA HIS A 73 -4.77 1.53 -9.93
C HIS A 73 -6.15 1.76 -10.52
N LEU A 74 -6.21 1.77 -11.84
CA LEU A 74 -7.44 1.72 -12.62
C LEU A 74 -7.66 0.32 -13.16
N VAL A 75 -8.91 -0.04 -13.35
CA VAL A 75 -9.35 -1.28 -13.99
C VAL A 75 -10.09 -0.92 -15.27
N VAL A 76 -9.62 -1.45 -16.38
CA VAL A 76 -10.23 -1.27 -17.70
C VAL A 76 -10.61 -2.64 -18.22
N GLU A 77 -11.75 -2.77 -18.89
CA GLU A 77 -12.12 -4.03 -19.56
C GLU A 77 -11.07 -4.42 -20.60
N ARG A 78 -10.74 -5.71 -20.63
CA ARG A 78 -9.72 -6.23 -21.55
C ARG A 78 -10.04 -5.95 -23.01
N GLY A 79 -11.31 -5.88 -23.39
CA GLY A 79 -11.74 -5.55 -24.73
C GLY A 79 -11.34 -4.12 -25.16
N ARG A 80 -11.22 -3.19 -24.19
CA ARG A 80 -10.81 -1.81 -24.45
C ARG A 80 -9.28 -1.64 -24.44
N LEU A 81 -8.56 -2.43 -23.62
CA LEU A 81 -7.10 -2.43 -23.54
C LEU A 81 -6.58 -3.88 -23.59
N PRO A 82 -6.47 -4.50 -24.76
CA PRO A 82 -6.21 -5.94 -24.90
C PRO A 82 -4.73 -6.30 -24.81
N VAL A 83 -4.04 -5.92 -23.72
CA VAL A 83 -2.66 -6.35 -23.47
C VAL A 83 -2.62 -7.86 -23.16
N ARG A 84 -1.62 -8.55 -23.67
CA ARG A 84 -1.42 -10.00 -23.44
C ARG A 84 -0.46 -10.27 -22.31
N ASN A 85 0.54 -9.43 -22.16
CA ASN A 85 1.58 -9.50 -21.14
C ASN A 85 1.59 -8.21 -20.33
N MET A 86 2.35 -8.20 -19.24
CA MET A 86 2.64 -6.95 -18.53
C MET A 86 3.43 -6.01 -19.45
N VAL A 87 2.96 -4.79 -19.60
CA VAL A 87 3.63 -3.72 -20.34
C VAL A 87 4.05 -2.65 -19.36
N MET A 88 5.32 -2.31 -19.35
CA MET A 88 5.84 -1.16 -18.61
C MET A 88 5.80 0.08 -19.52
N MET A 89 5.14 1.10 -19.04
CA MET A 89 5.02 2.43 -19.67
C MET A 89 5.80 3.44 -18.85
N THR A 90 6.11 4.57 -19.44
CA THR A 90 6.75 5.70 -18.73
C THR A 90 5.79 6.88 -18.76
N ALA A 91 5.42 7.38 -17.59
CA ALA A 91 4.62 8.58 -17.45
C ALA A 91 5.42 9.85 -17.82
N GLU A 92 4.75 11.01 -17.88
CA GLU A 92 5.38 12.28 -18.28
C GLU A 92 6.52 12.71 -17.34
N ASP A 93 6.42 12.36 -16.07
CA ASP A 93 7.42 12.63 -15.02
C ASP A 93 8.55 11.57 -14.95
N GLY A 94 8.56 10.61 -15.89
CA GLY A 94 9.56 9.56 -15.97
C GLY A 94 9.28 8.33 -15.10
N ARG A 95 8.21 8.32 -14.32
CA ARG A 95 7.88 7.19 -13.43
C ARG A 95 7.30 6.00 -14.22
N PRO A 96 7.59 4.76 -13.80
CA PRO A 96 7.01 3.59 -14.42
C PRO A 96 5.53 3.43 -14.06
N VAL A 97 4.72 3.16 -15.08
CA VAL A 97 3.31 2.76 -14.97
C VAL A 97 3.15 1.43 -15.68
N PHE A 98 2.39 0.52 -15.13
CA PHE A 98 2.21 -0.82 -15.71
C PHE A 98 0.78 -1.00 -16.22
N ALA A 99 0.64 -1.67 -17.37
CA ALA A 99 -0.61 -2.27 -17.81
C ALA A 99 -0.48 -3.81 -17.68
N ILE A 100 -1.34 -4.42 -16.86
CA ILE A 100 -1.23 -5.82 -16.46
C ILE A 100 -2.52 -6.55 -16.81
N ALA A 101 -2.45 -7.54 -17.70
CA ALA A 101 -3.58 -8.39 -18.02
C ALA A 101 -3.97 -9.26 -16.81
N ARG A 102 -5.25 -9.25 -16.42
CA ARG A 102 -5.78 -10.04 -15.32
C ARG A 102 -7.18 -10.57 -15.63
N GLY A 103 -7.27 -11.80 -16.14
CA GLY A 103 -8.57 -12.36 -16.55
C GLY A 103 -9.26 -11.51 -17.62
N GLY A 104 -10.47 -11.04 -17.35
CA GLY A 104 -11.29 -10.20 -18.24
C GLY A 104 -10.96 -8.71 -18.23
N VAL A 105 -9.97 -8.27 -17.45
CA VAL A 105 -9.61 -6.87 -17.27
C VAL A 105 -8.12 -6.62 -17.44
N THR A 106 -7.76 -5.36 -17.60
CA THR A 106 -6.39 -4.84 -17.54
C THR A 106 -6.27 -3.86 -16.40
N TYR A 107 -5.33 -4.10 -15.48
CA TYR A 107 -4.97 -3.17 -14.42
C TYR A 107 -3.96 -2.16 -14.92
N VAL A 108 -4.18 -0.89 -14.65
CA VAL A 108 -3.27 0.19 -15.03
C VAL A 108 -2.84 0.93 -13.76
N GLY A 109 -1.56 1.00 -13.51
CA GLY A 109 -1.01 1.61 -12.31
C GLY A 109 0.51 1.52 -12.25
N THR A 110 1.07 2.32 -11.44
CA THR A 110 0.45 3.01 -10.31
C THR A 110 0.87 4.48 -10.26
N THR A 111 0.11 5.29 -9.53
CA THR A 111 0.56 6.62 -9.10
C THR A 111 1.52 6.51 -7.92
N ASP A 112 2.19 7.60 -7.59
CA ASP A 112 3.06 7.71 -6.42
C ASP A 112 2.99 9.14 -5.88
N THR A 113 2.09 9.36 -4.93
CA THR A 113 1.79 10.67 -4.36
C THR A 113 1.96 10.64 -2.84
N SER A 114 2.61 11.66 -2.27
CA SER A 114 2.72 11.80 -0.81
C SER A 114 1.35 11.78 -0.14
N HIS A 115 1.24 11.07 0.98
CA HIS A 115 0.02 11.00 1.78
C HIS A 115 0.29 11.50 3.20
N GLU A 116 -0.31 12.62 3.55
CA GLU A 116 -0.09 13.29 4.85
C GLU A 116 -1.14 12.92 5.91
N GLY A 117 -2.17 12.17 5.54
CA GLY A 117 -3.30 11.86 6.38
C GLY A 117 -3.08 10.80 7.47
N GLY A 118 -1.90 10.18 7.53
CA GLY A 118 -1.64 9.03 8.40
C GLY A 118 -2.30 7.72 7.92
N PRO A 119 -1.95 6.57 8.53
CA PRO A 119 -2.43 5.26 8.08
C PRO A 119 -3.93 5.01 8.33
N GLU A 120 -4.54 5.78 9.24
CA GLU A 120 -5.97 5.68 9.57
C GLU A 120 -6.87 6.26 8.47
N HIS A 121 -6.32 7.15 7.66
CA HIS A 121 -7.08 7.80 6.58
C HIS A 121 -6.88 7.03 5.28
N TRP A 122 -7.87 6.25 4.91
CA TRP A 122 -7.81 5.51 3.65
C TRP A 122 -7.72 6.47 2.46
N PRO A 123 -6.72 6.31 1.56
CA PRO A 123 -6.52 7.23 0.46
C PRO A 123 -7.65 7.14 -0.57
N ALA A 124 -8.20 8.27 -0.95
CA ALA A 124 -9.19 8.35 -2.02
C ALA A 124 -8.51 8.38 -3.39
N VAL A 125 -9.17 7.80 -4.38
CA VAL A 125 -8.81 7.98 -5.80
C VAL A 125 -9.37 9.34 -6.25
N THR A 126 -8.52 10.19 -6.79
CA THR A 126 -8.89 11.53 -7.27
C THR A 126 -8.96 11.59 -8.79
N ALA A 127 -9.60 12.64 -9.33
CA ALA A 127 -9.63 12.88 -10.77
C ALA A 127 -8.21 13.06 -11.35
N ASP A 128 -7.30 13.66 -10.59
CA ASP A 128 -5.90 13.83 -11.00
C ASP A 128 -5.16 12.50 -11.12
N ASP A 129 -5.42 11.54 -10.20
CA ASP A 129 -4.86 10.19 -10.29
C ASP A 129 -5.32 9.49 -11.57
N ILE A 130 -6.62 9.59 -11.87
CA ILE A 130 -7.21 9.00 -13.08
C ILE A 130 -6.59 9.62 -14.32
N ALA A 131 -6.58 10.95 -14.38
CA ALA A 131 -6.03 11.68 -15.52
C ALA A 131 -4.54 11.37 -15.75
N TYR A 132 -3.75 11.27 -14.69
CA TYR A 132 -2.33 10.89 -14.77
C TYR A 132 -2.13 9.52 -15.43
N LEU A 133 -2.88 8.52 -15.00
CA LEU A 133 -2.77 7.15 -15.53
C LEU A 133 -3.31 7.06 -16.97
N LEU A 134 -4.39 7.78 -17.27
CA LEU A 134 -4.93 7.83 -18.64
C LEU A 134 -3.98 8.52 -19.61
N ARG A 135 -3.29 9.59 -19.21
CA ARG A 135 -2.24 10.20 -20.06
C ARG A 135 -1.09 9.25 -20.34
N ALA A 136 -0.68 8.44 -19.37
CA ALA A 136 0.34 7.42 -19.61
C ALA A 136 -0.15 6.36 -20.61
N LEU A 137 -1.43 5.97 -20.56
CA LEU A 137 -2.03 5.08 -21.55
C LEU A 137 -2.09 5.70 -22.93
N ASP A 138 -2.58 6.91 -23.07
CA ASP A 138 -2.72 7.60 -24.35
C ASP A 138 -1.37 7.74 -25.06
N ARG A 139 -0.33 8.04 -24.31
CA ARG A 139 1.04 8.14 -24.83
C ARG A 139 1.58 6.84 -25.42
N HIS A 140 1.22 5.68 -24.86
CA HIS A 140 1.77 4.37 -25.24
C HIS A 140 0.80 3.54 -26.09
N PHE A 141 -0.48 3.82 -26.00
CA PHE A 141 -1.57 3.16 -26.71
C PHE A 141 -2.55 4.19 -27.32
N PRO A 142 -2.09 5.15 -28.15
CA PRO A 142 -2.94 6.24 -28.63
C PRO A 142 -4.16 5.74 -29.42
N ASP A 143 -4.01 4.66 -30.17
CA ASP A 143 -5.10 4.06 -30.96
C ASP A 143 -6.17 3.37 -30.10
N ALA A 144 -5.88 3.07 -28.84
CA ALA A 144 -6.85 2.46 -27.94
C ALA A 144 -7.93 3.46 -27.50
N GLY A 145 -7.62 4.76 -27.42
CA GLY A 145 -8.56 5.82 -27.06
C GLY A 145 -9.26 5.57 -25.72
N VAL A 146 -8.54 4.99 -24.74
CA VAL A 146 -9.08 4.70 -23.40
C VAL A 146 -9.32 6.00 -22.65
N ASN A 147 -10.49 6.17 -22.08
CA ASN A 147 -10.89 7.35 -21.34
C ASN A 147 -11.58 6.99 -20.00
N GLU A 148 -12.03 8.00 -19.23
CA GLU A 148 -12.64 7.79 -17.90
C GLU A 148 -13.85 6.86 -17.92
N ARG A 149 -14.63 6.83 -19.01
CA ARG A 149 -15.82 5.99 -19.13
C ARG A 149 -15.49 4.51 -19.28
N ASP A 150 -14.26 4.21 -19.67
CA ASP A 150 -13.75 2.84 -19.80
C ASP A 150 -13.22 2.29 -18.47
N VAL A 151 -13.10 3.13 -17.44
CA VAL A 151 -12.67 2.73 -16.10
C VAL A 151 -13.83 2.09 -15.36
N VAL A 152 -13.81 0.79 -15.23
CA VAL A 152 -14.87 0.01 -14.56
C VAL A 152 -14.70 -0.11 -13.06
N ALA A 153 -13.50 0.08 -12.55
CA ALA A 153 -13.19 0.13 -11.13
C ALA A 153 -11.84 0.82 -10.89
N SER A 154 -11.61 1.23 -9.65
CA SER A 154 -10.33 1.76 -9.19
C SER A 154 -10.10 1.42 -7.73
N TRP A 155 -8.84 1.39 -7.30
CA TRP A 155 -8.48 1.31 -5.88
C TRP A 155 -7.21 2.08 -5.59
N ALA A 156 -7.07 2.47 -4.33
CA ALA A 156 -5.88 3.10 -3.80
C ALA A 156 -5.35 2.31 -2.60
N GLY A 157 -4.07 2.44 -2.33
CA GLY A 157 -3.40 1.88 -1.16
C GLY A 157 -2.24 2.75 -0.73
N LEU A 158 -1.78 2.54 0.52
CA LEU A 158 -0.63 3.24 1.09
C LEU A 158 0.60 2.33 1.07
N ARG A 159 1.71 2.87 0.57
CA ARG A 159 3.05 2.25 0.69
C ARG A 159 3.75 2.87 1.87
N PRO A 160 4.23 2.08 2.83
CA PRO A 160 5.12 2.53 3.87
C PRO A 160 6.56 2.58 3.32
N LEU A 161 7.06 3.76 3.06
CA LEU A 161 8.44 3.99 2.61
C LEU A 161 9.29 4.45 3.79
N ILE A 162 10.53 3.97 3.86
CA ILE A 162 11.46 4.45 4.89
C ILE A 162 11.87 5.89 4.56
N ASN A 163 11.58 6.79 5.48
CA ASN A 163 12.02 8.17 5.35
C ASN A 163 13.54 8.26 5.50
N GLN A 164 14.22 8.70 4.45
CA GLN A 164 15.66 8.95 4.46
C GLN A 164 15.90 10.46 4.51
N PRO A 165 16.39 11.00 5.64
CA PRO A 165 16.71 12.42 5.74
C PRO A 165 17.63 12.86 4.60
N GLY A 166 17.24 13.91 3.86
CA GLY A 166 18.03 14.48 2.78
C GLY A 166 17.82 13.86 1.38
N LYS A 167 16.93 12.87 1.24
CA LYS A 167 16.43 12.43 -0.08
C LYS A 167 14.97 12.86 -0.23
N ALA A 168 14.67 13.53 -1.35
CA ALA A 168 13.28 13.74 -1.76
C ALA A 168 12.64 12.37 -2.02
N ALA A 169 11.42 12.17 -1.55
CA ALA A 169 10.63 10.99 -1.84
C ALA A 169 10.21 10.97 -3.31
#